data_a779ac19faa9b6fcc0b991714172c033
#
_entry.id   a779ac19faa9b6fcc0b991714172c033
#
_cell.length_a   1.000
_cell.length_b   1.000
_cell.length_c   1.000
_cell.angle_alpha   90.00
_cell.angle_beta   90.00
_cell.angle_gamma   90.00
#
_symmetry.space_group_name_H-M   'P 1'
#
loop_
_entity.id
_entity.type
_entity.pdbx_description
1 polymer ?
#
loop_
_entity_poly.entity_id
_entity_poly.type
_entity_poly.pdbx_seq_one_letter_code
_entity_poly.pdbx_strand_id
1 'polypeptide(L)'
;MITESVNPKWLNHAFRLQIVFAYSRVCARSRAAGDEFMNQIIDTIEKEQQKNDAKTFSVGDSVRVHTRVVEGDKERIQIFAGIVIGRKGRGLNETFTVRRISYGEGVERVFPLHSPRIAKVEVEKQGRARRARLNYLRGRKGKEATAVRE
;
A
#
# COMPACT_ATOMS: atom_id res chain seq x y z
N MET A 1 8.47 -12.38 -68.48
CA MET A 1 9.43 -11.41 -67.94
C MET A 1 8.89 -10.03 -68.16
N ILE A 2 8.20 -9.45 -67.20
CA ILE A 2 7.96 -8.00 -67.11
C ILE A 2 8.02 -7.65 -65.61
N THR A 3 9.15 -7.10 -65.25
CA THR A 3 9.34 -6.54 -63.90
C THR A 3 8.89 -5.12 -63.92
N GLU A 4 7.68 -4.84 -63.47
CA GLU A 4 7.26 -3.46 -63.18
C GLU A 4 7.81 -2.99 -61.85
N SER A 5 8.80 -2.11 -61.93
CA SER A 5 9.35 -1.37 -60.82
C SER A 5 8.32 -0.31 -60.39
N VAL A 6 7.56 -0.56 -59.36
CA VAL A 6 6.63 0.39 -58.75
C VAL A 6 7.46 1.47 -58.04
N ASN A 7 7.46 2.66 -58.60
CA ASN A 7 8.14 3.84 -58.09
C ASN A 7 7.39 4.45 -56.93
N PRO A 8 7.94 4.56 -55.70
CA PRO A 8 7.20 4.93 -54.48
C PRO A 8 6.98 6.43 -54.30
N LYS A 9 7.06 7.24 -55.38
CA LYS A 9 6.99 8.70 -55.28
C LYS A 9 5.59 9.32 -55.10
N TRP A 10 4.53 8.52 -55.08
CA TRP A 10 3.15 9.04 -55.01
C TRP A 10 2.38 8.63 -53.73
N LEU A 11 3.05 8.14 -52.72
CA LEU A 11 2.35 7.94 -51.44
C LEU A 11 2.23 9.31 -50.72
N ASN A 12 1.08 9.92 -50.84
CA ASN A 12 0.69 11.15 -50.18
C ASN A 12 1.03 11.14 -48.69
N HIS A 13 1.58 12.24 -48.21
CA HIS A 13 1.95 12.50 -46.81
C HIS A 13 0.82 12.13 -45.80
N ALA A 14 -0.43 12.21 -46.24
CA ALA A 14 -1.62 11.81 -45.48
C ALA A 14 -1.72 10.29 -45.22
N PHE A 15 -1.32 9.47 -46.19
CA PHE A 15 -1.34 8.02 -46.05
C PHE A 15 -0.25 7.50 -45.10
N ARG A 16 0.89 8.17 -45.10
CA ARG A 16 2.01 7.85 -44.21
C ARG A 16 1.67 8.15 -42.74
N LEU A 17 0.93 9.22 -42.49
CA LEU A 17 0.43 9.58 -41.15
C LEU A 17 -0.62 8.59 -40.66
N GLN A 18 -1.52 8.10 -41.51
CA GLN A 18 -2.53 7.11 -41.11
C GLN A 18 -1.93 5.75 -40.73
N ILE A 19 -0.91 5.29 -41.44
CA ILE A 19 -0.22 4.02 -41.12
C ILE A 19 0.55 4.13 -39.83
N VAL A 20 1.24 5.23 -39.57
CA VAL A 20 1.98 5.45 -38.31
C VAL A 20 1.02 5.54 -37.12
N PHE A 21 -0.16 6.20 -37.30
CA PHE A 21 -1.20 6.26 -36.26
C PHE A 21 -1.88 4.90 -36.03
N ALA A 22 -2.06 4.08 -37.05
CA ALA A 22 -2.61 2.73 -36.91
C ALA A 22 -1.62 1.81 -36.17
N TYR A 23 -0.33 1.87 -36.50
CA TYR A 23 0.71 1.08 -35.81
C TYR A 23 0.89 1.49 -34.35
N SER A 24 0.80 2.78 -34.03
CA SER A 24 0.89 3.24 -32.64
C SER A 24 -0.29 2.77 -31.79
N ARG A 25 -1.50 2.72 -32.34
CA ARG A 25 -2.70 2.20 -31.64
C ARG A 25 -2.65 0.70 -31.41
N VAL A 26 -2.15 -0.09 -32.38
CA VAL A 26 -2.02 -1.54 -32.24
C VAL A 26 -0.93 -1.89 -31.23
N CYS A 27 0.21 -1.20 -31.24
CA CYS A 27 1.30 -1.42 -30.30
C CYS A 27 0.94 -0.97 -28.87
N ALA A 28 0.13 0.09 -28.70
CA ALA A 28 -0.37 0.52 -27.40
C ALA A 28 -1.39 -0.48 -26.82
N ARG A 29 -2.25 -1.06 -27.68
CA ARG A 29 -3.27 -2.02 -27.27
C ARG A 29 -2.69 -3.36 -26.81
N SER A 30 -1.61 -3.84 -27.45
CA SER A 30 -0.94 -5.07 -27.05
C SER A 30 -0.18 -4.95 -25.72
N ARG A 31 0.40 -3.78 -25.42
CA ARG A 31 1.02 -3.53 -24.10
C ARG A 31 -0.02 -3.46 -22.99
N ALA A 32 -1.13 -2.75 -23.19
CA ALA A 32 -2.19 -2.64 -22.20
C ALA A 32 -2.78 -4.02 -21.81
N ALA A 33 -2.98 -4.91 -22.78
CA ALA A 33 -3.49 -6.26 -22.52
C ALA A 33 -2.51 -7.14 -21.73
N GLY A 34 -1.20 -7.00 -21.99
CA GLY A 34 -0.16 -7.70 -21.23
C GLY A 34 -0.07 -7.21 -19.78
N ASP A 35 -0.18 -5.90 -19.57
CA ASP A 35 -0.12 -5.28 -18.25
C ASP A 35 -1.36 -5.64 -17.41
N GLU A 36 -2.55 -5.73 -17.99
CA GLU A 36 -3.77 -6.17 -17.30
C GLU A 36 -3.67 -7.63 -16.85
N PHE A 37 -3.17 -8.53 -17.68
CA PHE A 37 -3.02 -9.93 -17.31
C PHE A 37 -1.99 -10.14 -16.19
N MET A 38 -0.85 -9.45 -16.24
CA MET A 38 0.16 -9.49 -15.18
C MET A 38 -0.39 -8.94 -13.87
N ASN A 39 -1.16 -7.85 -13.91
CA ASN A 39 -1.79 -7.28 -12.73
C ASN A 39 -2.80 -8.25 -12.09
N GLN A 40 -3.57 -8.98 -12.89
CA GLN A 40 -4.53 -9.98 -12.39
C GLN A 40 -3.84 -11.13 -11.66
N ILE A 41 -2.70 -11.61 -12.17
CA ILE A 41 -1.91 -12.66 -11.51
C ILE A 41 -1.36 -12.16 -10.18
N ILE A 42 -0.79 -10.95 -10.17
CA ILE A 42 -0.26 -10.33 -8.95
C ILE A 42 -1.36 -10.16 -7.91
N ASP A 43 -2.52 -9.62 -8.31
CA ASP A 43 -3.68 -9.43 -7.42
C ASP A 43 -4.19 -10.77 -6.84
N THR A 44 -4.12 -11.85 -7.58
CA THR A 44 -4.52 -13.18 -7.10
C THR A 44 -3.56 -13.68 -6.02
N ILE A 45 -2.25 -13.60 -6.28
CA ILE A 45 -1.22 -13.98 -5.32
C ILE A 45 -1.28 -13.11 -4.05
N GLU A 46 -1.50 -11.81 -4.22
CA GLU A 46 -1.65 -10.89 -3.09
C GLU A 46 -2.85 -11.25 -2.21
N LYS A 47 -3.99 -11.61 -2.80
CA LYS A 47 -5.20 -12.00 -2.08
C LYS A 47 -5.00 -13.27 -1.26
N GLU A 48 -4.27 -14.24 -1.77
CA GLU A 48 -3.96 -15.49 -1.05
C GLU A 48 -3.12 -15.25 0.21
N GLN A 49 -2.21 -14.26 0.17
CA GLN A 49 -1.33 -13.93 1.28
C GLN A 49 -1.91 -12.91 2.26
N GLN A 50 -3.05 -12.30 1.96
CA GLN A 50 -3.70 -11.34 2.85
C GLN A 50 -4.29 -12.04 4.08
N LYS A 51 -3.99 -11.49 5.26
CA LYS A 51 -4.64 -11.91 6.52
C LYS A 51 -6.04 -11.31 6.60
N ASN A 52 -7.05 -12.15 6.81
CA ASN A 52 -8.46 -11.73 6.90
C ASN A 52 -8.74 -10.85 8.13
N ASP A 53 -8.04 -11.10 9.25
CA ASP A 53 -8.23 -10.41 10.53
C ASP A 53 -7.63 -9.00 10.61
N ALA A 54 -6.97 -8.57 9.54
CA ALA A 54 -6.17 -7.34 9.54
C ALA A 54 -6.99 -6.03 9.50
N LYS A 55 -8.31 -6.08 9.34
CA LYS A 55 -9.14 -4.88 9.07
C LYS A 55 -9.93 -4.34 10.26
N THR A 56 -9.72 -4.86 11.44
CA THR A 56 -10.59 -4.64 12.63
C THR A 56 -10.40 -3.27 13.30
N PHE A 57 -9.42 -2.45 12.91
CA PHE A 57 -9.13 -1.16 13.56
C PHE A 57 -9.10 0.00 12.58
N SER A 58 -9.37 1.20 13.10
CA SER A 58 -9.39 2.47 12.37
C SER A 58 -8.26 3.41 12.80
N VAL A 59 -8.04 4.47 12.02
CA VAL A 59 -7.13 5.55 12.43
C VAL A 59 -7.71 6.29 13.62
N GLY A 60 -6.91 6.46 14.66
CA GLY A 60 -7.32 7.06 15.93
C GLY A 60 -7.56 6.06 17.05
N ASP A 61 -7.69 4.77 16.73
CA ASP A 61 -7.88 3.74 17.74
C ASP A 61 -6.60 3.54 18.58
N SER A 62 -6.79 3.23 19.86
CA SER A 62 -5.74 2.74 20.73
C SER A 62 -5.62 1.23 20.56
N VAL A 63 -4.46 0.77 20.11
CA VAL A 63 -4.22 -0.65 19.78
C VAL A 63 -3.04 -1.22 20.53
N ARG A 64 -3.10 -2.53 20.81
CA ARG A 64 -1.97 -3.36 21.25
C ARG A 64 -1.53 -4.25 20.10
N VAL A 65 -0.33 -4.03 19.60
CA VAL A 65 0.27 -4.84 18.54
C VAL A 65 1.19 -5.88 19.18
N HIS A 66 0.84 -7.15 19.01
CA HIS A 66 1.64 -8.28 19.46
C HIS A 66 2.61 -8.67 18.34
N THR A 67 3.88 -8.31 18.53
CA THR A 67 4.95 -8.59 17.56
C THR A 67 5.77 -9.78 18.02
N ARG A 68 5.93 -10.78 17.15
CA ARG A 68 6.82 -11.91 17.36
C ARG A 68 8.26 -11.48 17.08
N VAL A 69 9.12 -11.58 18.07
CA VAL A 69 10.56 -11.30 17.97
C VAL A 69 11.30 -12.61 18.13
N VAL A 70 12.14 -12.93 17.17
CA VAL A 70 13.01 -14.10 17.17
C VAL A 70 14.40 -13.64 17.56
N GLU A 71 14.93 -14.18 18.65
CA GLU A 71 16.26 -13.89 19.19
C GLU A 71 17.04 -15.20 19.30
N GLY A 72 17.87 -15.49 18.30
CA GLY A 72 18.53 -16.81 18.18
C GLY A 72 17.46 -17.91 18.05
N ASP A 73 17.51 -18.88 18.96
CA ASP A 73 16.58 -20.03 18.98
C ASP A 73 15.29 -19.78 19.78
N LYS A 74 15.14 -18.59 20.39
CA LYS A 74 13.99 -18.24 21.21
C LYS A 74 13.06 -17.27 20.51
N GLU A 75 11.76 -17.57 20.57
CA GLU A 75 10.70 -16.68 20.13
C GLU A 75 10.01 -16.04 21.34
N ARG A 76 9.84 -14.72 21.30
CA ARG A 76 9.04 -14.01 22.31
C ARG A 76 8.03 -13.08 21.66
N ILE A 77 6.94 -12.82 22.36
CA ILE A 77 5.95 -11.84 21.94
C ILE A 77 6.23 -10.52 22.65
N GLN A 78 6.45 -9.47 21.87
CA GLN A 78 6.61 -8.11 22.37
C GLN A 78 5.34 -7.33 22.07
N ILE A 79 4.75 -6.71 23.10
CA ILE A 79 3.55 -5.90 22.98
C ILE A 79 3.93 -4.44 22.79
N PHE A 80 3.42 -3.83 21.74
CA PHE A 80 3.55 -2.40 21.49
C PHE A 80 2.15 -1.76 21.54
N ALA A 81 1.84 -1.08 22.66
CA ALA A 81 0.58 -0.37 22.83
C ALA A 81 0.73 1.09 22.40
N GLY A 82 -0.27 1.64 21.71
CA GLY A 82 -0.25 3.03 21.26
C GLY A 82 -1.44 3.38 20.37
N ILE A 83 -1.42 4.57 19.79
CA ILE A 83 -2.48 5.10 18.95
C ILE A 83 -2.10 4.99 17.48
N VAL A 84 -3.02 4.58 16.64
CA VAL A 84 -2.85 4.52 15.19
C VAL A 84 -2.93 5.93 14.61
N ILE A 85 -1.80 6.44 14.12
CA ILE A 85 -1.71 7.78 13.50
C ILE A 85 -2.21 7.77 12.07
N GLY A 86 -1.97 6.72 11.33
CA GLY A 86 -2.36 6.63 9.92
C GLY A 86 -2.08 5.28 9.31
N ARG A 87 -2.73 5.04 8.18
CA ARG A 87 -2.53 3.85 7.32
C ARG A 87 -2.01 4.32 5.96
N LYS A 88 -1.16 3.51 5.33
CA LYS A 88 -0.56 3.79 4.02
C LYS A 88 -0.42 2.49 3.24
N GLY A 89 -0.60 2.58 1.92
CA GLY A 89 -0.46 1.43 1.02
C GLY A 89 -1.80 0.78 0.68
N ARG A 90 -1.74 -0.26 -0.14
CA ARG A 90 -2.87 -1.08 -0.57
C ARG A 90 -2.41 -2.54 -0.66
N GLY A 91 -3.34 -3.48 -0.50
CA GLY A 91 -3.06 -4.92 -0.61
C GLY A 91 -2.03 -5.36 0.42
N LEU A 92 -1.09 -6.21 0.05
CA LEU A 92 -0.03 -6.70 0.92
C LEU A 92 0.91 -5.61 1.45
N ASN A 93 1.09 -4.52 0.68
CA ASN A 93 1.95 -3.40 1.05
C ASN A 93 1.29 -2.42 2.04
N GLU A 94 0.10 -2.76 2.57
CA GLU A 94 -0.57 -1.91 3.54
C GLU A 94 0.20 -1.91 4.87
N THR A 95 0.49 -0.69 5.34
CA THR A 95 1.21 -0.43 6.59
C THR A 95 0.42 0.51 7.47
N PHE A 96 0.54 0.36 8.78
CA PHE A 96 -0.02 1.30 9.75
C PHE A 96 1.05 1.78 10.71
N THR A 97 0.93 3.03 11.14
CA THR A 97 1.87 3.66 12.07
C THR A 97 1.22 3.81 13.43
N VAL A 98 1.87 3.28 14.44
CA VAL A 98 1.44 3.39 15.85
C VAL A 98 2.39 4.31 16.59
N ARG A 99 1.83 5.28 17.33
CA ARG A 99 2.57 6.20 18.19
C ARG A 99 2.31 5.90 19.64
N ARG A 100 3.36 5.88 20.41
CA ARG A 100 3.36 5.76 21.86
C ARG A 100 4.25 6.83 22.47
N ILE A 101 3.92 7.30 23.65
CA ILE A 101 4.81 8.11 24.47
C ILE A 101 5.54 7.18 25.43
N SER A 102 6.86 7.25 25.42
CA SER A 102 7.72 6.48 26.30
C SER A 102 8.73 7.43 26.93
N TYR A 103 8.74 7.51 28.25
CA TYR A 103 9.64 8.41 28.99
C TYR A 103 9.60 9.89 28.57
N GLY A 104 8.41 10.37 28.18
CA GLY A 104 8.23 11.75 27.69
C GLY A 104 8.48 11.95 26.19
N GLU A 105 9.11 10.98 25.52
CA GLU A 105 9.39 11.02 24.09
C GLU A 105 8.33 10.26 23.26
N GLY A 106 8.00 10.83 22.10
CA GLY A 106 7.06 10.21 21.19
C GLY A 106 7.75 9.20 20.26
N VAL A 107 7.49 7.92 20.47
CA VAL A 107 8.02 6.84 19.63
C VAL A 107 6.98 6.41 18.62
N GLU A 108 7.36 6.39 17.34
CA GLU A 108 6.52 5.91 16.25
C GLU A 108 7.11 4.65 15.64
N ARG A 109 6.27 3.66 15.40
CA ARG A 109 6.65 2.43 14.73
C ARG A 109 5.69 2.11 13.61
N VAL A 110 6.24 1.76 12.45
CA VAL A 110 5.48 1.35 11.28
C VAL A 110 5.40 -0.17 11.26
N PHE A 111 4.19 -0.70 11.10
CA PHE A 111 3.93 -2.12 11.04
C PHE A 111 3.30 -2.46 9.69
N PRO A 112 3.85 -3.42 8.91
CA PRO A 112 3.14 -3.98 7.75
C PRO A 112 1.96 -4.82 8.23
N LEU A 113 0.77 -4.56 7.70
CA LEU A 113 -0.48 -5.15 8.20
C LEU A 113 -0.50 -6.68 8.06
N HIS A 114 -0.03 -7.19 6.93
CA HIS A 114 -0.05 -8.62 6.60
C HIS A 114 1.24 -9.37 6.98
N SER A 115 2.15 -8.74 7.73
CA SER A 115 3.41 -9.36 8.13
C SER A 115 3.19 -10.61 9.00
N PRO A 116 3.92 -11.71 8.76
CA PRO A 116 3.88 -12.90 9.62
C PRO A 116 4.43 -12.63 11.02
N ARG A 117 5.25 -11.58 11.20
CA ARG A 117 5.77 -11.18 12.52
C ARG A 117 4.71 -10.57 13.43
N ILE A 118 3.59 -10.10 12.89
CA ILE A 118 2.46 -9.62 13.69
C ILE A 118 1.59 -10.82 14.03
N ALA A 119 1.57 -11.20 15.32
CA ALA A 119 0.76 -12.29 15.80
C ALA A 119 -0.72 -11.86 15.89
N LYS A 120 -1.00 -10.70 16.51
CA LYS A 120 -2.36 -10.20 16.74
C LYS A 120 -2.35 -8.69 16.92
N VAL A 121 -3.44 -8.03 16.53
CA VAL A 121 -3.71 -6.62 16.82
C VAL A 121 -4.99 -6.56 17.64
N GLU A 122 -4.93 -6.03 18.85
CA GLU A 122 -6.08 -5.85 19.74
C GLU A 122 -6.43 -4.36 19.83
N VAL A 123 -7.70 -4.04 19.72
CA VAL A 123 -8.22 -2.67 19.93
C VAL A 123 -8.60 -2.53 21.41
N GLU A 124 -7.95 -1.61 22.12
CA GLU A 124 -8.27 -1.27 23.50
C GLU A 124 -9.41 -0.28 23.60
N LYS A 125 -9.31 0.77 22.78
CA LYS A 125 -10.29 1.85 22.73
C LYS A 125 -10.49 2.30 21.30
N GLN A 126 -11.74 2.49 20.92
CA GLN A 126 -12.11 3.06 19.63
C GLN A 126 -12.04 4.57 19.70
N GLY A 127 -11.32 5.19 18.78
CA GLY A 127 -11.17 6.62 18.69
C GLY A 127 -11.83 7.18 17.43
N ARG A 128 -12.59 8.24 17.56
CA ARG A 128 -13.22 8.90 16.41
C ARG A 128 -12.31 9.95 15.81
N ALA A 129 -11.62 9.64 14.72
CA ALA A 129 -10.78 10.58 14.00
C ALA A 129 -11.52 11.21 12.80
N ARG A 130 -11.45 12.56 12.67
CA ARG A 130 -11.98 13.28 11.50
C ARG A 130 -11.01 13.29 10.31
N ARG A 131 -9.73 13.04 10.58
CA ARG A 131 -8.66 13.10 9.58
C ARG A 131 -8.10 11.70 9.33
N ALA A 132 -7.76 11.42 8.07
CA ALA A 132 -7.11 10.16 7.67
C ALA A 132 -5.69 9.99 8.24
N ARG A 133 -5.04 11.08 8.66
CA ARG A 133 -3.72 11.06 9.30
C ARG A 133 -3.69 12.04 10.45
N LEU A 134 -3.22 11.57 11.61
CA LEU A 134 -3.18 12.34 12.86
C LEU A 134 -1.77 12.91 13.14
N ASN A 135 -1.12 13.48 12.10
CA ASN A 135 0.24 14.02 12.24
C ASN A 135 0.35 15.16 13.27
N TYR A 136 -0.74 15.83 13.58
CA TYR A 136 -0.79 16.89 14.59
C TYR A 136 -0.45 16.39 16.01
N LEU A 137 -0.59 15.08 16.28
CA LEU A 137 -0.23 14.49 17.56
C LEU A 137 1.29 14.57 17.82
N ARG A 138 2.11 14.72 16.78
CA ARG A 138 3.57 14.87 16.91
C ARG A 138 3.97 16.14 17.63
N GLY A 139 3.23 17.23 17.43
CA GLY A 139 3.48 18.50 18.09
C GLY A 139 2.91 18.61 19.50
N ARG A 140 2.10 17.64 19.95
CA ARG A 140 1.49 17.65 21.28
C ARG A 140 2.36 16.89 22.27
N LYS A 141 2.37 17.38 23.52
CA LYS A 141 3.15 16.80 24.64
C LYS A 141 2.21 16.30 25.74
N GLY A 142 2.70 15.37 26.55
CA GLY A 142 1.98 14.85 27.71
C GLY A 142 0.68 14.13 27.33
N LYS A 143 -0.36 14.33 28.12
CA LYS A 143 -1.67 13.67 27.97
C LYS A 143 -2.38 14.03 26.64
N GLU A 144 -2.14 15.22 26.11
CA GLU A 144 -2.76 15.67 24.86
C GLU A 144 -2.21 14.95 23.63
N ALA A 145 -1.01 14.39 23.71
CA ALA A 145 -0.39 13.64 22.62
C ALA A 145 -1.06 12.28 22.39
N THR A 146 -1.85 11.80 23.35
CA THR A 146 -2.63 10.55 23.27
C THR A 146 -4.14 10.80 23.24
N ALA A 147 -4.58 12.07 23.32
CA ALA A 147 -6.00 12.40 23.33
C ALA A 147 -6.56 12.43 21.90
N VAL A 148 -7.17 11.35 21.49
CA VAL A 148 -8.09 11.28 20.35
C VAL A 148 -9.51 11.25 20.93
N ARG A 149 -10.45 12.00 20.36
CA ARG A 149 -11.84 11.99 20.82
C ARG A 149 -12.41 10.58 20.71
N GLU A 150 -13.05 10.13 21.77
CA GLU A 150 -13.87 8.92 21.79
C GLU A 150 -15.16 9.10 21.02
#